data_fbc16c51c12c1c14e465b3a38a06a45d
#
_entry.id   fbc16c51c12c1c14e465b3a38a06a45d
#
_cell.length_a   1.000
_cell.length_b   1.000
_cell.length_c   1.000
_cell.angle_alpha   90.00
_cell.angle_beta   90.00
_cell.angle_gamma   90.00
#
_symmetry.space_group_name_H-M   'P 1'
#
loop_
_entity.id
_entity.type
_entity.pdbx_description
1 polymer ?
#
loop_
_entity_poly.entity_id
_entity_poly.type
_entity_poly.pdbx_seq_one_letter_code
_entity_poly.pdbx_strand_id
1 'polypeptide(L)'
;IVTDEKMQAGHDAVEEFGALLEELIAKRREQPTGAEMGEVLASLIFGEVEGERLSPIELVQNCIFLLNAGHETTANLVANGIGILLDFPDQMDRLREDPSLIKTAVEEFLRFQSPLQVGHRKALEEIEMGPEGRKVLIPAGTFLHTCIGAANRDPEIFDNPEAVDIGRKP
;
A
#
# COMPACT_ATOMS: atom_id res chain seq x y z
N ILE A 1 21.43 -8.62 -7.18
CA ILE A 1 21.88 -8.20 -8.52
C ILE A 1 20.83 -8.69 -9.49
N VAL A 2 20.25 -7.78 -10.27
CA VAL A 2 19.33 -8.12 -11.37
C VAL A 2 20.19 -8.53 -12.55
N THR A 3 19.95 -9.73 -13.09
CA THR A 3 20.63 -10.24 -14.29
C THR A 3 19.69 -10.12 -15.49
N ASP A 4 20.23 -10.14 -16.71
CA ASP A 4 19.44 -10.08 -17.95
C ASP A 4 18.42 -11.23 -18.01
N GLU A 5 18.79 -12.43 -17.54
CA GLU A 5 17.88 -13.58 -17.45
C GLU A 5 16.69 -13.31 -16.51
N LYS A 6 16.93 -12.69 -15.35
CA LYS A 6 15.85 -12.31 -14.43
C LYS A 6 14.97 -11.19 -14.98
N MET A 7 15.57 -10.27 -15.71
CA MET A 7 14.83 -9.23 -16.42
C MET A 7 13.92 -9.83 -17.49
N GLN A 8 14.43 -10.78 -18.29
CA GLN A 8 13.64 -11.45 -19.32
C GLN A 8 12.50 -12.27 -18.70
N ALA A 9 12.79 -13.08 -17.66
CA ALA A 9 11.76 -13.84 -16.96
C ALA A 9 10.65 -12.93 -16.36
N GLY A 10 11.03 -11.75 -15.88
CA GLY A 10 10.07 -10.74 -15.42
C GLY A 10 9.20 -10.19 -16.56
N HIS A 11 9.79 -9.95 -17.71
CA HIS A 11 9.06 -9.52 -18.92
C HIS A 11 8.05 -10.58 -19.36
N ASP A 12 8.50 -11.83 -19.50
CA ASP A 12 7.67 -12.95 -19.92
C ASP A 12 6.48 -13.14 -18.96
N ALA A 13 6.72 -13.04 -17.66
CA ALA A 13 5.67 -13.15 -16.64
C ALA A 13 4.63 -12.01 -16.74
N VAL A 14 5.04 -10.78 -17.05
CA VAL A 14 4.13 -9.65 -17.26
C VAL A 14 3.30 -9.83 -18.52
N GLU A 15 3.88 -10.33 -19.60
CA GLU A 15 3.16 -10.62 -20.85
C GLU A 15 2.13 -11.73 -20.65
N GLU A 16 2.52 -12.84 -20.00
CA GLU A 16 1.61 -13.95 -19.69
C GLU A 16 0.45 -13.50 -18.79
N PHE A 17 0.76 -12.70 -17.76
CA PHE A 17 -0.28 -12.17 -16.87
C PHE A 17 -1.19 -11.16 -17.59
N GLY A 18 -0.64 -10.34 -18.49
CA GLY A 18 -1.42 -9.44 -19.33
C GLY A 18 -2.43 -10.19 -20.19
N ALA A 19 -2.01 -11.26 -20.86
CA ALA A 19 -2.88 -12.11 -21.67
C ALA A 19 -4.00 -12.76 -20.85
N LEU A 20 -3.70 -13.25 -19.64
CA LEU A 20 -4.71 -13.79 -18.73
C LEU A 20 -5.74 -12.71 -18.34
N LEU A 21 -5.29 -11.49 -18.03
CA LEU A 21 -6.18 -10.38 -17.70
C LEU A 21 -7.09 -9.99 -18.86
N GLU A 22 -6.57 -9.95 -20.09
CA GLU A 22 -7.37 -9.68 -21.29
C GLU A 22 -8.48 -10.72 -21.47
N GLU A 23 -8.17 -12.01 -21.26
CA GLU A 23 -9.15 -13.09 -21.32
C GLU A 23 -10.24 -12.93 -20.24
N LEU A 24 -9.83 -12.61 -18.99
CA LEU A 24 -10.76 -12.38 -17.88
C LEU A 24 -11.67 -11.17 -18.12
N ILE A 25 -11.09 -10.08 -18.63
CA ILE A 25 -11.83 -8.86 -18.99
C ILE A 25 -12.85 -9.15 -20.09
N ALA A 26 -12.48 -9.91 -21.13
CA ALA A 26 -13.37 -10.28 -22.21
C ALA A 26 -14.54 -11.12 -21.68
N LYS A 27 -14.27 -12.16 -20.90
CA LYS A 27 -15.31 -12.99 -20.26
C LYS A 27 -16.24 -12.15 -19.38
N ARG A 28 -15.69 -11.19 -18.64
CA ARG A 28 -16.47 -10.35 -17.74
C ARG A 28 -17.38 -9.38 -18.49
N ARG A 29 -16.95 -8.87 -19.63
CA ARG A 29 -17.76 -8.01 -20.49
C ARG A 29 -18.96 -8.77 -21.11
N GLU A 30 -18.80 -10.05 -21.41
CA GLU A 30 -19.88 -10.90 -21.91
C GLU A 30 -20.93 -11.24 -20.83
N GLN A 31 -20.53 -11.20 -19.56
CA GLN A 31 -21.38 -11.50 -18.41
C GLN A 31 -21.47 -10.30 -17.46
N PRO A 32 -22.23 -9.26 -17.82
CA PRO A 32 -22.31 -8.04 -16.98
C PRO A 32 -23.09 -8.24 -15.67
N THR A 33 -23.74 -9.39 -15.47
CA THR A 33 -24.46 -9.75 -14.25
C THR A 33 -23.49 -10.15 -13.14
N GLY A 34 -23.40 -9.35 -12.11
CA GLY A 34 -22.50 -9.52 -10.96
C GLY A 34 -21.68 -8.30 -10.61
N ALA A 35 -21.93 -7.16 -11.28
CA ALA A 35 -21.44 -5.86 -10.86
C ALA A 35 -22.06 -5.40 -9.52
N GLU A 36 -22.82 -6.28 -8.88
CA GLU A 36 -23.37 -6.06 -7.56
C GLU A 36 -22.26 -6.19 -6.51
N MET A 37 -21.78 -5.04 -6.12
CA MET A 37 -21.02 -4.78 -4.90
C MET A 37 -19.69 -5.56 -4.73
N GLY A 38 -18.60 -4.89 -5.01
CA GLY A 38 -17.29 -5.18 -4.43
C GLY A 38 -16.32 -5.95 -5.31
N GLU A 39 -16.67 -6.30 -6.51
CA GLU A 39 -15.72 -6.92 -7.44
C GLU A 39 -14.88 -5.84 -8.15
N VAL A 40 -13.62 -5.74 -7.74
CA VAL A 40 -12.68 -4.72 -8.21
C VAL A 40 -12.56 -4.71 -9.75
N LEU A 41 -12.47 -5.89 -10.37
CA LEU A 41 -12.37 -6.02 -11.82
C LEU A 41 -13.61 -5.46 -12.53
N ALA A 42 -14.81 -5.74 -12.05
CA ALA A 42 -16.04 -5.20 -12.60
C ALA A 42 -16.11 -3.66 -12.46
N SER A 43 -15.69 -3.16 -11.31
CA SER A 43 -15.63 -1.71 -11.08
C SER A 43 -14.66 -1.01 -12.03
N LEU A 44 -13.53 -1.63 -12.37
CA LEU A 44 -12.59 -1.09 -13.35
C LEU A 44 -13.11 -1.19 -14.78
N ILE A 45 -13.79 -2.28 -15.14
CA ILE A 45 -14.32 -2.49 -16.51
C ILE A 45 -15.48 -1.56 -16.83
N PHE A 46 -16.40 -1.39 -15.88
CA PHE A 46 -17.67 -0.68 -16.08
C PHE A 46 -17.67 0.71 -15.43
N GLY A 47 -16.67 1.02 -14.62
CA GLY A 47 -16.53 2.33 -13.97
C GLY A 47 -16.35 3.44 -14.99
N GLU A 48 -16.96 4.58 -14.71
CA GLU A 48 -16.88 5.79 -15.49
C GLU A 48 -16.66 6.98 -14.55
N VAL A 49 -15.69 7.81 -14.86
CA VAL A 49 -15.41 9.04 -14.11
C VAL A 49 -15.45 10.20 -15.10
N GLU A 50 -16.32 11.17 -14.85
CA GLU A 50 -16.50 12.36 -15.70
C GLU A 50 -16.82 12.04 -17.19
N GLY A 51 -17.47 10.89 -17.44
CA GLY A 51 -17.79 10.43 -18.80
C GLY A 51 -16.68 9.66 -19.50
N GLU A 52 -15.53 9.46 -18.84
CA GLU A 52 -14.39 8.73 -19.38
C GLU A 52 -14.28 7.34 -18.75
N ARG A 53 -13.87 6.37 -19.56
CA ARG A 53 -13.58 4.97 -19.15
C ARG A 53 -12.13 4.64 -19.44
N LEU A 54 -11.59 3.70 -18.66
CA LEU A 54 -10.26 3.17 -18.92
C LEU A 54 -10.21 2.54 -20.33
N SER A 55 -9.19 2.90 -21.09
CA SER A 55 -8.83 2.21 -22.32
C SER A 55 -8.41 0.75 -22.01
N PRO A 56 -8.41 -0.17 -22.99
CA PRO A 56 -8.01 -1.56 -22.76
C PRO A 56 -6.63 -1.69 -22.10
N ILE A 57 -5.65 -0.90 -22.52
CA ILE A 57 -4.30 -0.94 -21.97
C ILE A 57 -4.26 -0.39 -20.53
N GLU A 58 -4.95 0.71 -20.26
CA GLU A 58 -5.04 1.28 -18.91
C GLU A 58 -5.73 0.30 -17.95
N LEU A 59 -6.76 -0.40 -18.42
CA LEU A 59 -7.46 -1.39 -17.62
C LEU A 59 -6.53 -2.53 -17.21
N VAL A 60 -5.78 -3.12 -18.14
CA VAL A 60 -4.81 -4.18 -17.85
C VAL A 60 -3.71 -3.67 -16.91
N GLN A 61 -3.15 -2.49 -17.17
CA GLN A 61 -2.10 -1.90 -16.34
C GLN A 61 -2.60 -1.58 -14.92
N ASN A 62 -3.83 -1.11 -14.76
CA ASN A 62 -4.41 -0.88 -13.44
C ASN A 62 -4.65 -2.19 -12.69
N CYS A 63 -5.07 -3.28 -13.36
CA CYS A 63 -5.19 -4.58 -12.73
C CYS A 63 -3.84 -5.10 -12.22
N ILE A 64 -2.78 -5.01 -13.04
CA ILE A 64 -1.41 -5.38 -12.64
C ILE A 64 -0.95 -4.54 -11.45
N PHE A 65 -1.15 -3.23 -11.51
CA PHE A 65 -0.77 -2.31 -10.44
C PHE A 65 -1.49 -2.62 -9.12
N LEU A 66 -2.80 -2.83 -9.15
CA LEU A 66 -3.59 -3.15 -7.97
C LEU A 66 -3.20 -4.48 -7.33
N LEU A 67 -2.90 -5.49 -8.14
CA LEU A 67 -2.41 -6.76 -7.62
C LEU A 67 -1.07 -6.59 -6.91
N ASN A 68 -0.12 -5.92 -7.55
CA ASN A 68 1.21 -5.67 -6.96
C ASN A 68 1.11 -4.83 -5.68
N ALA A 69 0.35 -3.74 -5.72
CA ALA A 69 0.23 -2.84 -4.58
C ALA A 69 -0.52 -3.48 -3.39
N GLY A 70 -1.55 -4.27 -3.67
CA GLY A 70 -2.45 -4.81 -2.64
C GLY A 70 -2.00 -6.16 -2.05
N HIS A 71 -1.19 -6.94 -2.78
CA HIS A 71 -0.84 -8.31 -2.35
C HIS A 71 0.27 -8.31 -1.30
N GLU A 72 1.46 -7.86 -1.64
CA GLU A 72 2.64 -7.99 -0.78
C GLU A 72 2.54 -7.13 0.48
N THR A 73 2.10 -5.89 0.35
CA THR A 73 1.99 -4.97 1.48
C THR A 73 0.98 -5.46 2.51
N THR A 74 -0.18 -5.93 2.05
CA THR A 74 -1.24 -6.44 2.93
C THR A 74 -0.85 -7.76 3.59
N ALA A 75 -0.24 -8.69 2.85
CA ALA A 75 0.25 -9.94 3.40
C ALA A 75 1.32 -9.71 4.49
N ASN A 76 2.26 -8.79 4.24
CA ASN A 76 3.28 -8.41 5.21
C ASN A 76 2.67 -7.72 6.44
N LEU A 77 1.65 -6.86 6.27
CA LEU A 77 0.95 -6.24 7.40
C LEU A 77 0.29 -7.30 8.30
N VAL A 78 -0.38 -8.28 7.71
CA VAL A 78 -1.00 -9.37 8.48
C VAL A 78 0.06 -10.17 9.24
N ALA A 79 1.16 -10.53 8.58
CA ALA A 79 2.27 -11.26 9.20
C ALA A 79 2.92 -10.45 10.34
N ASN A 80 3.19 -9.16 10.11
CA ASN A 80 3.73 -8.26 11.12
C ASN A 80 2.78 -8.11 12.30
N GLY A 81 1.49 -7.92 12.07
CA GLY A 81 0.48 -7.81 13.11
C GLY A 81 0.40 -9.05 14.01
N ILE A 82 0.45 -10.25 13.39
CA ILE A 82 0.51 -11.51 14.14
C ILE A 82 1.81 -11.59 14.95
N GLY A 83 2.96 -11.25 14.34
CA GLY A 83 4.25 -11.21 15.04
C GLY A 83 4.23 -10.28 16.24
N ILE A 84 3.72 -9.05 16.06
CA ILE A 84 3.55 -8.08 17.15
C ILE A 84 2.70 -8.67 18.30
N LEU A 85 1.56 -9.27 17.98
CA LEU A 85 0.69 -9.84 19.00
C LEU A 85 1.33 -11.03 19.74
N LEU A 86 2.21 -11.79 19.10
CA LEU A 86 2.97 -12.86 19.73
C LEU A 86 4.05 -12.31 20.66
N ASP A 87 4.70 -11.20 20.28
CA ASP A 87 5.74 -10.54 21.09
C ASP A 87 5.14 -9.74 22.26
N PHE A 88 3.87 -9.29 22.14
CA PHE A 88 3.13 -8.54 23.15
C PHE A 88 1.84 -9.26 23.55
N PRO A 89 1.92 -10.35 24.34
CA PRO A 89 0.78 -11.20 24.67
C PRO A 89 -0.34 -10.47 25.44
N ASP A 90 -0.02 -9.45 26.21
CA ASP A 90 -0.99 -8.59 26.89
C ASP A 90 -1.89 -7.82 25.89
N GLN A 91 -1.31 -7.38 24.78
CA GLN A 91 -2.08 -6.74 23.69
C GLN A 91 -2.93 -7.75 22.94
N MET A 92 -2.43 -8.97 22.76
CA MET A 92 -3.20 -10.07 22.17
C MET A 92 -4.43 -10.41 23.03
N ASP A 93 -4.25 -10.57 24.33
CA ASP A 93 -5.34 -10.89 25.24
C ASP A 93 -6.37 -9.75 25.30
N ARG A 94 -5.92 -8.52 25.34
CA ARG A 94 -6.79 -7.33 25.25
C ARG A 94 -7.62 -7.30 23.97
N LEU A 95 -7.02 -7.68 22.81
CA LEU A 95 -7.75 -7.75 21.53
C LEU A 95 -8.77 -8.89 21.50
N ARG A 96 -8.48 -10.01 22.18
CA ARG A 96 -9.41 -11.15 22.32
C ARG A 96 -10.60 -10.79 23.23
N GLU A 97 -10.35 -10.04 24.30
CA GLU A 97 -11.39 -9.59 25.24
C GLU A 97 -12.29 -8.52 24.60
N ASP A 98 -11.70 -7.63 23.79
CA ASP A 98 -12.44 -6.57 23.07
C ASP A 98 -12.09 -6.54 21.58
N PRO A 99 -12.76 -7.36 20.74
CA PRO A 99 -12.56 -7.36 19.29
C PRO A 99 -12.89 -6.04 18.59
N SER A 100 -13.57 -5.09 19.25
CA SER A 100 -13.86 -3.78 18.66
C SER A 100 -12.61 -2.94 18.44
N LEU A 101 -11.50 -3.27 19.14
CA LEU A 101 -10.20 -2.64 19.01
C LEU A 101 -9.47 -2.99 17.70
N ILE A 102 -10.00 -3.89 16.87
CA ILE A 102 -9.30 -4.35 15.65
C ILE A 102 -8.92 -3.20 14.73
N LYS A 103 -9.71 -2.15 14.62
CA LYS A 103 -9.42 -1.01 13.76
C LYS A 103 -8.20 -0.22 14.26
N THR A 104 -8.15 0.10 15.53
CA THR A 104 -7.00 0.80 16.14
C THR A 104 -5.77 -0.09 16.22
N ALA A 105 -5.97 -1.40 16.42
CA ALA A 105 -4.87 -2.38 16.38
C ALA A 105 -4.18 -2.42 15.00
N VAL A 106 -4.94 -2.41 13.90
CA VAL A 106 -4.38 -2.37 12.55
C VAL A 106 -3.58 -1.10 12.32
N GLU A 107 -4.08 0.06 12.75
CA GLU A 107 -3.33 1.34 12.67
C GLU A 107 -2.04 1.29 13.50
N GLU A 108 -2.07 0.70 14.69
CA GLU A 108 -0.89 0.54 15.53
C GLU A 108 0.12 -0.46 14.92
N PHE A 109 -0.32 -1.53 14.25
CA PHE A 109 0.57 -2.43 13.52
C PHE A 109 1.24 -1.70 12.34
N LEU A 110 0.48 -0.88 11.59
CA LEU A 110 1.03 -0.03 10.54
C LEU A 110 2.05 0.97 11.08
N ARG A 111 1.81 1.56 12.24
CA ARG A 111 2.75 2.47 12.89
C ARG A 111 4.00 1.72 13.37
N PHE A 112 3.81 0.65 14.15
CA PHE A 112 4.91 -0.04 14.85
C PHE A 112 5.81 -0.82 13.89
N GLN A 113 5.23 -1.48 12.90
CA GLN A 113 5.97 -2.28 11.91
C GLN A 113 5.32 -2.17 10.52
N SER A 114 5.41 -0.97 9.94
CA SER A 114 4.89 -0.71 8.61
C SER A 114 5.51 -1.65 7.56
N PRO A 115 4.73 -2.25 6.67
CA PRO A 115 5.26 -2.99 5.52
C PRO A 115 6.11 -2.13 4.60
N LEU A 116 5.82 -0.83 4.50
CA LEU A 116 6.56 0.14 3.73
C LEU A 116 7.33 1.07 4.66
N GLN A 117 8.65 0.92 4.72
CA GLN A 117 9.52 1.68 5.61
C GLN A 117 10.00 3.01 5.00
N VAL A 118 10.13 3.05 3.68
CA VAL A 118 10.65 4.23 2.97
C VAL A 118 9.83 4.45 1.71
N GLY A 119 9.32 5.66 1.53
CA GLY A 119 8.73 6.11 0.29
C GLY A 119 9.73 6.94 -0.53
N HIS A 120 9.51 7.00 -1.85
CA HIS A 120 10.35 7.79 -2.75
C HIS A 120 9.52 8.86 -3.44
N ARG A 121 10.10 10.04 -3.57
CA ARG A 121 9.51 11.18 -4.28
C ARG A 121 10.58 11.87 -5.12
N LYS A 122 10.15 12.62 -6.11
CA LYS A 122 11.01 13.53 -6.87
C LYS A 122 10.41 14.92 -6.80
N ALA A 123 11.21 15.90 -6.40
CA ALA A 123 10.79 17.29 -6.43
C ALA A 123 10.61 17.71 -7.90
N LEU A 124 9.42 18.16 -8.28
CA LEU A 124 9.15 18.65 -9.64
C LEU A 124 9.54 20.12 -9.80
N GLU A 125 9.53 20.86 -8.72
CA GLU A 125 9.96 22.25 -8.62
C GLU A 125 10.83 22.42 -7.39
N GLU A 126 11.46 23.59 -7.24
CA GLU A 126 12.22 23.94 -6.06
C GLU A 126 11.25 24.11 -4.87
N ILE A 127 11.56 23.44 -3.75
CA ILE A 127 10.75 23.49 -2.53
C ILE A 127 11.61 23.81 -1.31
N GLU A 128 11.04 24.52 -0.35
CA GLU A 128 11.66 24.78 0.93
C GLU A 128 11.00 23.93 2.00
N MET A 129 11.77 23.07 2.68
CA MET A 129 11.27 22.14 3.70
C MET A 129 12.06 22.26 5.01
N GLY A 130 11.39 22.00 6.11
CA GLY A 130 11.96 21.99 7.46
C GLY A 130 11.27 22.97 8.41
N PRO A 131 11.55 22.86 9.72
CA PRO A 131 10.99 23.75 10.71
C PRO A 131 11.49 25.17 10.53
N GLU A 132 10.74 26.13 11.05
CA GLU A 132 11.12 27.53 11.00
C GLU A 132 12.53 27.76 11.60
N GLY A 133 13.38 28.51 10.87
CA GLY A 133 14.78 28.75 11.23
C GLY A 133 15.76 27.62 10.86
N ARG A 134 15.29 26.49 10.34
CA ARG A 134 16.13 25.37 9.82
C ARG A 134 15.61 24.82 8.50
N LYS A 135 15.07 25.70 7.68
CA LYS A 135 14.59 25.33 6.34
C LYS A 135 15.75 24.98 5.42
N VAL A 136 15.53 23.97 4.59
CA VAL A 136 16.46 23.51 3.57
C VAL A 136 15.82 23.68 2.21
N LEU A 137 16.54 24.31 1.30
CA LEU A 137 16.13 24.44 -0.08
C LEU A 137 16.43 23.14 -0.83
N ILE A 138 15.41 22.57 -1.44
CA ILE A 138 15.50 21.34 -2.19
C ILE A 138 15.31 21.70 -3.68
N PRO A 139 16.35 21.57 -4.51
CA PRO A 139 16.24 21.88 -5.93
C PRO A 139 15.28 20.96 -6.68
N ALA A 140 14.69 21.48 -7.76
CA ALA A 140 13.93 20.66 -8.70
C ALA A 140 14.77 19.47 -9.21
N GLY A 141 14.13 18.32 -9.39
CA GLY A 141 14.78 17.08 -9.82
C GLY A 141 15.42 16.25 -8.70
N THR A 142 15.50 16.78 -7.46
CA THR A 142 16.04 16.06 -6.31
C THR A 142 15.18 14.84 -5.95
N PHE A 143 15.82 13.69 -5.72
CA PHE A 143 15.17 12.52 -5.14
C PHE A 143 15.08 12.63 -3.63
N LEU A 144 13.89 12.41 -3.09
CA LEU A 144 13.56 12.47 -1.68
C LEU A 144 13.19 11.08 -1.16
N HIS A 145 13.68 10.77 0.03
CA HIS A 145 13.29 9.58 0.78
C HIS A 145 12.42 9.99 1.96
N THR A 146 11.15 9.57 1.95
CA THR A 146 10.25 9.74 3.09
C THR A 146 10.41 8.54 4.02
N CYS A 147 11.09 8.74 5.15
CA CYS A 147 11.36 7.69 6.12
C CYS A 147 10.11 7.42 6.98
N ILE A 148 9.17 6.64 6.47
CA ILE A 148 7.89 6.32 7.11
C ILE A 148 8.12 5.65 8.47
N GLY A 149 9.03 4.67 8.53
CA GLY A 149 9.36 3.98 9.78
C GLY A 149 9.90 4.90 10.86
N ALA A 150 10.68 5.94 10.49
CA ALA A 150 11.18 6.93 11.44
C ALA A 150 10.06 7.89 11.88
N ALA A 151 9.22 8.36 10.95
CA ALA A 151 8.09 9.22 11.26
C ALA A 151 7.09 8.54 12.21
N ASN A 152 6.84 7.26 12.03
CA ASN A 152 5.97 6.45 12.89
C ASN A 152 6.52 6.23 14.32
N ARG A 153 7.76 6.61 14.55
CA ARG A 153 8.45 6.51 15.84
C ARG A 153 8.90 7.88 16.38
N ASP A 154 8.39 8.94 15.81
CA ASP A 154 8.72 10.30 16.24
C ASP A 154 8.15 10.59 17.64
N PRO A 155 9.01 10.83 18.66
CA PRO A 155 8.54 11.12 20.02
C PRO A 155 7.86 12.48 20.17
N GLU A 156 8.00 13.38 19.18
CA GLU A 156 7.26 14.66 19.17
C GLU A 156 5.78 14.45 18.80
N ILE A 157 5.46 13.32 18.15
CA ILE A 157 4.11 12.97 17.69
C ILE A 157 3.49 11.82 18.49
N PHE A 158 4.30 10.81 18.82
CA PHE A 158 3.83 9.59 19.48
C PHE A 158 4.42 9.46 20.89
N ASP A 159 3.58 9.51 21.89
CA ASP A 159 3.99 9.20 23.27
C ASP A 159 4.43 7.73 23.36
N ASN A 160 5.61 7.49 23.95
CA ASN A 160 6.22 6.15 24.07
C ASN A 160 6.22 5.40 22.73
N PRO A 161 6.92 5.91 21.70
CA PRO A 161 6.83 5.38 20.34
C PRO A 161 7.33 3.93 20.20
N GLU A 162 8.15 3.47 21.15
CA GLU A 162 8.66 2.07 21.22
C GLU A 162 7.70 1.11 21.90
N ALA A 163 6.60 1.59 22.50
CA ALA A 163 5.58 0.74 23.08
C ALA A 163 4.47 0.44 22.05
N VAL A 164 3.92 -0.76 22.11
CA VAL A 164 2.73 -1.16 21.37
C VAL A 164 1.50 -0.90 22.23
N ASP A 165 0.54 -0.15 21.70
CA ASP A 165 -0.78 0.04 22.30
C ASP A 165 -1.86 -0.04 21.22
N ILE A 166 -2.57 -1.17 21.17
CA ILE A 166 -3.65 -1.41 20.20
C ILE A 166 -4.86 -0.49 20.37
N GLY A 167 -4.93 0.25 21.46
CA GLY A 167 -5.94 1.28 21.71
C GLY A 167 -5.48 2.70 21.42
N ARG A 168 -4.23 2.87 20.91
CA ARG A 168 -3.70 4.18 20.52
C ARG A 168 -4.64 4.82 19.51
N LYS A 169 -4.94 6.08 19.72
CA LYS A 169 -5.70 6.88 18.73
C LYS A 169 -4.69 7.52 17.79
N PRO A 170 -4.89 7.39 16.46
CA PRO A 170 -4.03 8.03 15.45
C PRO A 170 -4.16 9.55 15.48
#